data_fde77507565bee34a2ddc981b07c1ac1
#
_entry.id   fde77507565bee34a2ddc981b07c1ac1
#
_cell.length_a   1.000
_cell.length_b   1.000
_cell.length_c   1.000
_cell.angle_alpha   90.00
_cell.angle_beta   90.00
_cell.angle_gamma   90.00
#
_symmetry.space_group_name_H-M   'P 1'
#
loop_
_entity.id
_entity.type
_entity.pdbx_description
1 polymer ?
#
loop_
_entity_poly.entity_id
_entity_poly.type
_entity_poly.pdbx_seq_one_letter_code
_entity_poly.pdbx_strand_id
1 'polypeptide(L)'
;MAFQVSPGVLVSEVDATNVVPAVATNIGGFAGHFNWGPVNKVIQVSSENELAENFGNPDNSNFGHFLVAASYLKYGNALKVARGSVTGMKNSSNGAGILIENEDVFTGATLTGHNWISRYAGALGDSISIEFVTAKVSSSNFSGWSHSGLFTSAPGTSEYATPIDADSNDELHLVVKDEDGLITGTKGSVLEVYEFLSQASDAKDSAGNSLFFKDVINQRSEYIYVGEIDNSVGTALQSAGDTVQTQSAVTGGFEGLTTVQTVSLGNGSNGTNPMTDSELQTAYNNLSDAD
;
A
#
# COMPACT_ATOMS: atom_id res chain seq x y z
N MET A 1 -16.31 -62.83 19.39
CA MET A 1 -15.45 -63.57 18.46
C MET A 1 -16.22 -64.82 18.02
N ALA A 2 -16.53 -64.93 16.74
CA ALA A 2 -17.17 -66.12 16.19
C ALA A 2 -16.12 -67.21 16.07
N PHE A 3 -16.36 -68.34 16.75
CA PHE A 3 -15.49 -69.50 16.73
C PHE A 3 -15.85 -70.37 15.53
N GLN A 4 -14.91 -70.68 14.66
CA GLN A 4 -15.11 -71.61 13.55
C GLN A 4 -15.06 -73.05 14.03
N VAL A 5 -16.16 -73.76 13.85
CA VAL A 5 -16.33 -75.14 14.44
C VAL A 5 -16.03 -76.29 13.43
N SER A 6 -15.67 -75.95 12.19
CA SER A 6 -15.29 -76.89 11.15
C SER A 6 -14.13 -76.41 10.32
N PRO A 7 -13.32 -77.26 9.68
CA PRO A 7 -12.20 -76.86 8.87
C PRO A 7 -12.73 -76.01 7.66
N GLY A 8 -12.42 -74.76 7.64
CA GLY A 8 -12.75 -73.76 6.58
C GLY A 8 -11.63 -72.73 6.47
N VAL A 9 -11.53 -72.08 5.33
CA VAL A 9 -10.56 -71.04 5.11
C VAL A 9 -11.18 -69.74 5.58
N LEU A 10 -10.60 -69.12 6.61
CA LEU A 10 -10.94 -67.78 7.04
C LEU A 10 -10.23 -66.79 6.09
N VAL A 11 -10.98 -66.19 5.16
CA VAL A 11 -10.46 -65.10 4.33
C VAL A 11 -10.80 -63.80 5.04
N SER A 12 -9.80 -63.11 5.56
CA SER A 12 -9.95 -61.71 5.97
C SER A 12 -9.43 -60.85 4.84
N GLU A 13 -10.32 -60.07 4.25
CA GLU A 13 -9.95 -59.05 3.29
C GLU A 13 -9.38 -57.88 4.08
N VAL A 14 -8.07 -57.65 3.95
CA VAL A 14 -7.43 -56.43 4.45
C VAL A 14 -7.43 -55.45 3.28
N ASP A 15 -8.31 -54.45 3.36
CA ASP A 15 -8.24 -53.34 2.45
C ASP A 15 -6.95 -52.55 2.68
N ALA A 16 -5.94 -52.86 1.87
CA ALA A 16 -4.66 -52.17 1.85
C ALA A 16 -4.66 -50.97 0.90
N THR A 17 -5.83 -50.46 0.57
CA THR A 17 -5.95 -49.21 -0.16
C THR A 17 -5.43 -48.10 0.74
N ASN A 18 -4.15 -47.89 0.67
CA ASN A 18 -3.53 -46.69 1.21
C ASN A 18 -4.02 -45.54 0.33
N VAL A 19 -5.16 -44.96 0.68
CA VAL A 19 -5.57 -43.65 0.14
C VAL A 19 -4.54 -42.68 0.68
N VAL A 20 -3.43 -42.59 -0.04
CA VAL A 20 -2.59 -41.39 0.09
C VAL A 20 -3.47 -40.23 -0.38
N PRO A 21 -3.94 -39.36 0.51
CA PRO A 21 -4.55 -38.12 0.04
C PRO A 21 -3.44 -37.44 -0.74
N ALA A 22 -3.53 -37.45 -2.06
CA ALA A 22 -2.71 -36.64 -2.91
C ALA A 22 -3.17 -35.19 -2.68
N VAL A 23 -2.80 -34.64 -1.53
CA VAL A 23 -2.71 -33.19 -1.33
C VAL A 23 -1.39 -32.77 -1.99
N ALA A 24 -1.31 -32.97 -3.29
CA ALA A 24 -0.39 -32.21 -4.09
C ALA A 24 -0.99 -30.81 -4.13
N THR A 25 -0.64 -29.99 -3.16
CA THR A 25 -0.71 -28.53 -3.29
C THR A 25 0.29 -28.18 -4.39
N ASN A 26 -0.18 -28.17 -5.64
CA ASN A 26 0.62 -27.69 -6.74
C ASN A 26 0.70 -26.17 -6.59
N ILE A 27 1.73 -25.70 -5.91
CA ILE A 27 2.05 -24.28 -5.84
C ILE A 27 2.75 -23.93 -7.16
N GLY A 28 2.11 -23.07 -7.97
CA GLY A 28 2.72 -22.53 -9.16
C GLY A 28 3.62 -21.35 -8.82
N GLY A 29 4.64 -21.10 -9.65
CA GLY A 29 5.45 -19.89 -9.61
C GLY A 29 5.37 -19.14 -10.94
N PHE A 30 5.13 -17.84 -10.90
CA PHE A 30 5.09 -16.99 -12.08
C PHE A 30 5.79 -15.66 -11.81
N ALA A 31 6.66 -15.25 -12.74
CA ALA A 31 7.28 -13.92 -12.70
C ALA A 31 6.95 -13.16 -13.99
N GLY A 32 6.70 -11.86 -13.85
CA GLY A 32 6.32 -11.07 -15.01
C GLY A 32 6.21 -9.58 -14.77
N HIS A 33 5.79 -8.86 -15.80
CA HIS A 33 5.52 -7.44 -15.78
C HIS A 33 4.06 -7.19 -15.39
N PHE A 34 3.86 -6.38 -14.35
CA PHE A 34 2.54 -5.97 -13.87
C PHE A 34 2.52 -4.46 -13.62
N ASN A 35 1.32 -3.87 -13.58
CA ASN A 35 1.14 -2.42 -13.45
C ASN A 35 1.18 -1.91 -12.00
N TRP A 36 0.99 -2.80 -11.03
CA TRP A 36 0.91 -2.48 -9.60
C TRP A 36 1.58 -3.56 -8.75
N GLY A 37 1.67 -3.36 -7.45
CA GLY A 37 2.20 -4.32 -6.50
C GLY A 37 3.71 -4.19 -6.25
N PRO A 38 4.21 -4.88 -5.20
CA PRO A 38 5.61 -4.81 -4.82
C PRO A 38 6.50 -5.45 -5.88
N VAL A 39 7.59 -4.75 -6.19
CA VAL A 39 8.61 -5.22 -7.12
C VAL A 39 9.63 -6.09 -6.37
N ASN A 40 10.09 -7.17 -7.00
CA ASN A 40 11.06 -8.09 -6.42
C ASN A 40 10.64 -8.74 -5.07
N LYS A 41 9.34 -8.79 -4.81
CA LYS A 41 8.73 -9.54 -3.69
C LYS A 41 7.80 -10.60 -4.26
N VAL A 42 7.71 -11.72 -3.56
CA VAL A 42 6.81 -12.81 -3.92
C VAL A 42 5.52 -12.70 -3.13
N ILE A 43 4.40 -12.61 -3.84
CA ILE A 43 3.06 -12.61 -3.26
C ILE A 43 2.35 -13.89 -3.70
N GLN A 44 1.75 -14.60 -2.76
CA GLN A 44 0.90 -15.74 -3.06
C GLN A 44 -0.53 -15.25 -3.30
N VAL A 45 -1.12 -15.68 -4.40
CA VAL A 45 -2.50 -15.39 -4.77
C VAL A 45 -3.27 -16.68 -5.02
N SER A 46 -4.57 -16.67 -4.73
CA SER A 46 -5.45 -17.84 -4.82
C SER A 46 -6.52 -17.72 -5.89
N SER A 47 -6.75 -16.52 -6.41
CA SER A 47 -7.78 -16.22 -7.40
C SER A 47 -7.36 -15.12 -8.37
N GLU A 48 -8.06 -15.01 -9.51
CA GLU A 48 -7.87 -13.95 -10.48
C GLU A 48 -8.20 -12.56 -9.90
N ASN A 49 -9.21 -12.47 -9.02
CA ASN A 49 -9.54 -11.22 -8.34
C ASN A 49 -8.40 -10.75 -7.44
N GLU A 50 -7.85 -11.66 -6.62
CA GLU A 50 -6.72 -11.36 -5.76
C GLU A 50 -5.45 -11.00 -6.56
N LEU A 51 -5.26 -11.61 -7.74
CA LEU A 51 -4.21 -11.23 -8.67
C LEU A 51 -4.39 -9.78 -9.16
N ALA A 52 -5.63 -9.40 -9.52
CA ALA A 52 -5.94 -8.04 -9.96
C ALA A 52 -5.83 -7.01 -8.83
N GLU A 53 -6.24 -7.35 -7.62
CA GLU A 53 -6.12 -6.50 -6.43
C GLU A 53 -4.65 -6.20 -6.09
N ASN A 54 -3.79 -7.24 -6.11
CA ASN A 54 -2.38 -7.08 -5.76
C ASN A 54 -1.52 -6.48 -6.89
N PHE A 55 -1.82 -6.80 -8.16
CA PHE A 55 -0.94 -6.48 -9.29
C PHE A 55 -1.57 -5.55 -10.34
N GLY A 56 -2.77 -5.07 -10.08
CA GLY A 56 -3.52 -4.19 -10.98
C GLY A 56 -4.23 -4.95 -12.10
N ASN A 57 -5.23 -4.31 -12.68
CA ASN A 57 -5.95 -4.86 -13.84
C ASN A 57 -5.04 -4.94 -15.08
N PRO A 58 -5.26 -5.94 -15.95
CA PRO A 58 -4.50 -6.06 -17.19
C PRO A 58 -4.82 -4.92 -18.17
N ASP A 59 -3.79 -4.45 -18.85
CA ASP A 59 -3.87 -3.51 -19.95
C ASP A 59 -3.12 -4.01 -21.18
N ASN A 60 -3.00 -3.19 -22.22
CA ASN A 60 -2.30 -3.55 -23.45
C ASN A 60 -0.81 -3.84 -23.26
N SER A 61 -0.20 -3.42 -22.15
CA SER A 61 1.22 -3.60 -21.89
C SER A 61 1.54 -4.90 -21.15
N ASN A 62 0.63 -5.38 -20.31
CA ASN A 62 0.88 -6.52 -19.41
C ASN A 62 -0.10 -7.69 -19.58
N PHE A 63 -1.13 -7.58 -20.46
CA PHE A 63 -2.20 -8.59 -20.57
C PHE A 63 -1.67 -10.01 -20.79
N GLY A 64 -0.57 -10.18 -21.52
CA GLY A 64 0.04 -11.50 -21.77
C GLY A 64 0.51 -12.16 -20.47
N HIS A 65 1.21 -11.42 -19.61
CA HIS A 65 1.69 -11.91 -18.32
C HIS A 65 0.51 -12.16 -17.37
N PHE A 66 -0.45 -11.22 -17.31
CA PHE A 66 -1.64 -11.38 -16.48
C PHE A 66 -2.47 -12.61 -16.87
N LEU A 67 -2.75 -12.80 -18.17
CA LEU A 67 -3.57 -13.92 -18.65
C LEU A 67 -2.91 -15.29 -18.40
N VAL A 68 -1.59 -15.38 -18.47
CA VAL A 68 -0.88 -16.62 -18.14
C VAL A 68 -1.06 -16.95 -16.65
N ALA A 69 -0.86 -15.98 -15.75
CA ALA A 69 -1.08 -16.16 -14.32
C ALA A 69 -2.56 -16.50 -14.01
N ALA A 70 -3.51 -15.76 -14.59
CA ALA A 70 -4.94 -15.99 -14.44
C ALA A 70 -5.37 -17.37 -14.97
N SER A 71 -4.76 -17.84 -16.07
CA SER A 71 -5.04 -19.17 -16.62
C SER A 71 -4.63 -20.29 -15.68
N TYR A 72 -3.54 -20.14 -14.94
CA TYR A 72 -3.16 -21.08 -13.89
C TYR A 72 -4.20 -21.10 -12.77
N LEU A 73 -4.66 -19.92 -12.32
CA LEU A 73 -5.61 -19.77 -11.21
C LEU A 73 -7.02 -20.35 -11.51
N LYS A 74 -7.32 -20.64 -12.76
CA LYS A 74 -8.56 -21.39 -13.13
C LYS A 74 -8.52 -22.85 -12.71
N TYR A 75 -7.34 -23.43 -12.53
CA TYR A 75 -7.15 -24.85 -12.23
C TYR A 75 -6.40 -25.08 -10.91
N GLY A 76 -5.66 -24.06 -10.44
CA GLY A 76 -4.92 -24.05 -9.18
C GLY A 76 -5.39 -22.95 -8.26
N ASN A 77 -5.18 -23.10 -6.96
CA ASN A 77 -5.57 -22.13 -5.94
C ASN A 77 -4.37 -21.58 -5.15
N ALA A 78 -3.15 -21.82 -5.62
CA ALA A 78 -1.93 -21.31 -5.01
C ALA A 78 -0.90 -20.98 -6.09
N LEU A 79 -0.73 -19.69 -6.35
CA LEU A 79 0.25 -19.15 -7.29
C LEU A 79 1.13 -18.13 -6.57
N LYS A 80 2.44 -18.40 -6.51
CA LYS A 80 3.43 -17.41 -6.08
C LYS A 80 3.78 -16.52 -7.28
N VAL A 81 3.52 -15.22 -7.16
CA VAL A 81 3.76 -14.23 -8.22
C VAL A 81 4.87 -13.27 -7.80
N ALA A 82 5.84 -13.07 -8.67
CA ALA A 82 6.89 -12.08 -8.54
C ALA A 82 6.77 -11.02 -9.64
N ARG A 83 6.58 -9.75 -9.25
CA ARG A 83 6.67 -8.62 -10.17
C ARG A 83 8.14 -8.27 -10.39
N GLY A 84 8.60 -8.33 -11.64
CA GLY A 84 9.98 -7.98 -11.97
C GLY A 84 10.22 -6.48 -11.99
N SER A 85 11.44 -6.07 -11.58
CA SER A 85 11.95 -4.71 -11.79
C SER A 85 12.31 -4.51 -13.26
N VAL A 86 11.89 -3.39 -13.81
CA VAL A 86 12.10 -3.06 -15.23
C VAL A 86 12.77 -1.70 -15.35
N THR A 87 13.68 -1.56 -16.30
CA THR A 87 14.40 -0.31 -16.56
C THR A 87 13.42 0.85 -16.82
N GLY A 88 13.60 1.96 -16.09
CA GLY A 88 12.76 3.15 -16.19
C GLY A 88 11.44 3.09 -15.40
N MET A 89 11.23 2.03 -14.61
CA MET A 89 10.11 1.95 -13.68
C MET A 89 10.24 3.01 -12.58
N LYS A 90 9.12 3.63 -12.19
CA LYS A 90 9.08 4.69 -11.17
C LYS A 90 7.75 4.69 -10.43
N ASN A 91 7.80 4.99 -9.13
CA ASN A 91 6.63 5.36 -8.35
C ASN A 91 6.19 6.77 -8.73
N SER A 92 4.89 7.02 -8.70
CA SER A 92 4.34 8.36 -8.80
C SER A 92 4.64 9.14 -7.52
N SER A 93 4.90 10.42 -7.65
CA SER A 93 5.14 11.29 -6.49
C SER A 93 4.70 12.72 -6.78
N ASN A 94 4.66 13.56 -5.75
CA ASN A 94 4.46 15.01 -5.92
C ASN A 94 5.73 15.74 -6.38
N GLY A 95 6.86 15.04 -6.49
CA GLY A 95 8.12 15.50 -7.08
C GLY A 95 8.43 14.82 -8.41
N ALA A 96 9.71 14.68 -8.75
CA ALA A 96 10.15 13.83 -9.85
C ALA A 96 9.92 12.34 -9.51
N GLY A 97 9.55 11.50 -10.48
CA GLY A 97 9.34 10.07 -10.21
C GLY A 97 10.59 9.40 -9.60
N ILE A 98 10.39 8.60 -8.58
CA ILE A 98 11.42 7.86 -7.84
C ILE A 98 11.12 6.37 -7.92
N LEU A 99 12.13 5.50 -7.88
CA LEU A 99 11.91 4.06 -7.79
C LEU A 99 12.04 3.58 -6.34
N ILE A 100 10.94 3.08 -5.81
CA ILE A 100 10.85 2.34 -4.55
C ILE A 100 10.24 0.99 -4.88
N GLU A 101 11.06 -0.04 -4.93
CA GLU A 101 10.63 -1.37 -5.37
C GLU A 101 9.65 -2.01 -4.38
N ASN A 102 9.91 -1.85 -3.08
CA ASN A 102 9.13 -2.42 -2.01
C ASN A 102 9.41 -1.70 -0.67
N GLU A 103 8.78 -2.14 0.40
CA GLU A 103 8.89 -1.54 1.73
C GLU A 103 10.31 -1.60 2.33
N ASP A 104 11.07 -2.66 2.03
CA ASP A 104 12.45 -2.77 2.54
C ASP A 104 13.34 -1.70 1.91
N VAL A 105 13.15 -1.43 0.61
CA VAL A 105 13.84 -0.36 -0.11
C VAL A 105 13.41 1.01 0.39
N PHE A 106 12.12 1.21 0.67
CA PHE A 106 11.59 2.46 1.22
C PHE A 106 12.29 2.85 2.53
N THR A 107 12.51 1.91 3.43
CA THR A 107 13.12 2.16 4.74
C THR A 107 14.54 2.70 4.64
N GLY A 108 15.27 2.38 3.58
CA GLY A 108 16.65 2.86 3.32
C GLY A 108 16.77 3.96 2.28
N ALA A 109 15.68 4.42 1.69
CA ALA A 109 15.69 5.36 0.58
C ALA A 109 15.97 6.79 1.00
N THR A 110 16.70 7.54 0.16
CA THR A 110 16.79 9.00 0.24
C THR A 110 15.60 9.59 -0.52
N LEU A 111 14.73 10.32 0.20
CA LEU A 111 13.44 10.79 -0.29
C LEU A 111 13.37 12.31 -0.47
N THR A 112 14.53 12.97 -0.61
CA THR A 112 14.63 14.43 -0.75
C THR A 112 13.78 14.93 -1.91
N GLY A 113 12.88 15.88 -1.63
CA GLY A 113 11.95 16.45 -2.60
C GLY A 113 10.74 15.57 -2.92
N HIS A 114 10.49 14.51 -2.16
CA HIS A 114 9.34 13.63 -2.30
C HIS A 114 8.58 13.52 -0.99
N ASN A 115 7.52 14.32 -0.82
CA ASN A 115 6.68 14.26 0.38
C ASN A 115 5.66 13.12 0.31
N TRP A 116 5.05 12.94 -0.86
CA TRP A 116 4.01 11.94 -1.11
C TRP A 116 4.42 11.08 -2.29
N ILE A 117 4.37 9.78 -2.10
CA ILE A 117 4.84 8.80 -3.08
C ILE A 117 3.82 7.67 -3.16
N SER A 118 3.50 7.18 -4.36
CA SER A 118 2.68 5.98 -4.50
C SER A 118 3.38 4.76 -3.89
N ARG A 119 2.63 3.88 -3.24
CA ARG A 119 3.17 2.67 -2.57
C ARG A 119 3.97 1.80 -3.53
N TYR A 120 3.49 1.68 -4.76
CA TYR A 120 4.11 0.84 -5.77
C TYR A 120 4.46 1.63 -7.02
N ALA A 121 5.52 1.18 -7.71
CA ALA A 121 5.94 1.76 -8.98
C ALA A 121 4.91 1.45 -10.09
N GLY A 122 4.71 2.41 -10.97
CA GLY A 122 3.83 2.28 -12.12
C GLY A 122 3.02 3.54 -12.39
N ALA A 123 2.58 3.71 -13.62
CA ALA A 123 1.74 4.83 -14.04
C ALA A 123 0.35 4.83 -13.37
N LEU A 124 -0.08 3.70 -12.79
CA LEU A 124 -1.34 3.61 -12.06
C LEU A 124 -1.36 4.56 -10.84
N GLY A 125 -0.19 4.79 -10.24
CA GLY A 125 -0.03 5.74 -9.15
C GLY A 125 -0.33 7.18 -9.52
N ASP A 126 -0.31 7.56 -10.79
CA ASP A 126 -0.65 8.92 -11.25
C ASP A 126 -2.15 9.23 -11.06
N SER A 127 -2.98 8.20 -10.90
CA SER A 127 -4.40 8.34 -10.55
C SER A 127 -4.65 8.66 -9.07
N ILE A 128 -3.62 8.62 -8.23
CA ILE A 128 -3.77 8.86 -6.79
C ILE A 128 -3.66 10.35 -6.51
N SER A 129 -4.61 10.88 -5.74
CA SER A 129 -4.48 12.20 -5.13
C SER A 129 -4.77 12.13 -3.64
N ILE A 130 -4.13 13.02 -2.91
CA ILE A 130 -4.24 13.15 -1.46
C ILE A 130 -4.90 14.50 -1.16
N GLU A 131 -6.00 14.47 -0.42
CA GLU A 131 -6.59 15.69 0.13
C GLU A 131 -6.43 15.68 1.64
N PHE A 132 -6.04 16.81 2.20
CA PHE A 132 -5.93 16.93 3.66
C PHE A 132 -6.31 18.32 4.16
N VAL A 133 -6.67 18.37 5.42
CA VAL A 133 -6.99 19.57 6.18
C VAL A 133 -6.25 19.53 7.50
N THR A 134 -5.73 20.66 7.94
CA THR A 134 -5.10 20.84 9.25
C THR A 134 -6.02 21.59 10.20
N ALA A 135 -5.72 21.63 11.46
CA ALA A 135 -6.48 22.36 12.50
C ALA A 135 -6.57 23.87 12.25
N LYS A 136 -5.77 24.42 11.31
CA LYS A 136 -5.85 25.85 10.93
C LYS A 136 -6.93 26.14 9.89
N VAL A 137 -7.58 25.13 9.33
CA VAL A 137 -8.68 25.30 8.38
C VAL A 137 -9.90 25.85 9.13
N SER A 138 -10.51 26.91 8.60
CA SER A 138 -11.72 27.47 9.19
C SER A 138 -12.89 26.49 9.13
N SER A 139 -13.83 26.61 10.09
CA SER A 139 -15.03 25.75 10.13
C SER A 139 -15.84 25.81 8.82
N SER A 140 -15.89 26.97 8.16
CA SER A 140 -16.57 27.11 6.87
C SER A 140 -15.83 26.40 5.74
N ASN A 141 -14.50 26.43 5.70
CA ASN A 141 -13.70 25.72 4.72
C ASN A 141 -13.74 24.21 4.95
N PHE A 142 -13.72 23.77 6.22
CA PHE A 142 -13.90 22.36 6.56
C PHE A 142 -15.28 21.87 6.11
N SER A 143 -16.37 22.53 6.50
CA SER A 143 -17.73 22.11 6.12
C SER A 143 -18.01 22.21 4.61
N GLY A 144 -17.26 23.04 3.88
CA GLY A 144 -17.31 23.15 2.42
C GLY A 144 -16.49 22.08 1.70
N TRP A 145 -15.68 21.34 2.39
CA TRP A 145 -14.90 20.23 1.82
C TRP A 145 -15.81 19.06 1.49
N SER A 146 -15.74 18.53 0.27
CA SER A 146 -16.60 17.45 -0.22
C SER A 146 -16.52 16.17 0.63
N HIS A 147 -15.39 15.97 1.32
CA HIS A 147 -15.13 14.79 2.16
C HIS A 147 -15.35 15.05 3.66
N SER A 148 -15.76 16.28 4.05
CA SER A 148 -15.99 16.61 5.46
C SER A 148 -16.95 15.66 6.19
N GLY A 149 -17.94 15.12 5.48
CA GLY A 149 -18.90 14.15 6.03
C GLY A 149 -18.32 12.78 6.39
N LEU A 150 -17.06 12.49 6.05
CA LEU A 150 -16.35 11.27 6.46
C LEU A 150 -15.79 11.38 7.88
N PHE A 151 -15.79 12.56 8.48
CA PHE A 151 -15.18 12.87 9.78
C PHE A 151 -16.23 13.35 10.78
N THR A 152 -16.01 13.03 12.05
CA THR A 152 -16.93 13.40 13.13
C THR A 152 -16.88 14.90 13.48
N SER A 153 -15.70 15.53 13.34
CA SER A 153 -15.47 16.96 13.58
C SER A 153 -14.28 17.45 12.76
N ALA A 154 -14.04 18.77 12.73
CA ALA A 154 -12.80 19.32 12.20
C ALA A 154 -11.61 18.92 13.11
N PRO A 155 -10.38 18.83 12.54
CA PRO A 155 -9.19 18.59 13.33
C PRO A 155 -8.89 19.76 14.27
N GLY A 156 -8.24 19.51 15.39
CA GLY A 156 -7.95 20.49 16.42
C GLY A 156 -6.62 20.24 17.12
N THR A 157 -6.65 20.25 18.43
CA THR A 157 -5.52 19.88 19.28
C THR A 157 -5.75 18.48 19.86
N SER A 158 -4.81 17.57 19.66
CA SER A 158 -4.92 16.21 20.14
C SER A 158 -4.94 16.10 21.68
N GLU A 159 -5.47 15.00 22.21
CA GLU A 159 -5.41 14.71 23.65
C GLU A 159 -3.95 14.61 24.14
N TYR A 160 -3.03 14.18 23.28
CA TYR A 160 -1.60 14.16 23.58
C TYR A 160 -1.01 15.56 23.75
N ALA A 161 -1.37 16.47 22.87
CA ALA A 161 -0.83 17.83 22.83
C ALA A 161 -1.44 18.75 23.89
N THR A 162 -2.73 18.60 24.20
CA THR A 162 -3.50 19.47 25.08
C THR A 162 -2.83 19.78 26.45
N PRO A 163 -2.23 18.82 27.19
CA PRO A 163 -1.55 19.12 28.44
C PRO A 163 -0.22 19.87 28.28
N ILE A 164 0.35 19.91 27.09
CA ILE A 164 1.63 20.58 26.77
C ILE A 164 1.35 21.98 26.22
N ASP A 165 0.48 22.07 25.23
CA ASP A 165 0.01 23.32 24.61
C ASP A 165 -1.43 23.13 24.11
N ALA A 166 -2.39 23.77 24.79
CA ALA A 166 -3.80 23.67 24.44
C ALA A 166 -4.13 24.26 23.07
N ASP A 167 -3.28 25.14 22.55
CA ASP A 167 -3.42 25.80 21.25
C ASP A 167 -2.49 25.18 20.20
N SER A 168 -2.01 23.96 20.42
CA SER A 168 -1.07 23.24 19.55
C SER A 168 -1.56 23.12 18.10
N ASN A 169 -2.85 22.87 17.89
CA ASN A 169 -3.45 22.67 16.56
C ASN A 169 -2.67 21.63 15.71
N ASP A 170 -2.27 20.53 16.35
CA ASP A 170 -1.43 19.51 15.76
C ASP A 170 -2.17 18.52 14.88
N GLU A 171 -3.50 18.45 14.97
CA GLU A 171 -4.27 17.46 14.24
C GLU A 171 -4.47 17.80 12.77
N LEU A 172 -4.62 16.75 11.99
CA LEU A 172 -5.00 16.80 10.57
C LEU A 172 -5.91 15.62 10.20
N HIS A 173 -6.71 15.82 9.16
CA HIS A 173 -7.46 14.78 8.47
C HIS A 173 -6.94 14.61 7.06
N LEU A 174 -6.94 13.38 6.56
CA LEU A 174 -6.42 13.05 5.24
C LEU A 174 -7.32 12.02 4.55
N VAL A 175 -7.50 12.22 3.24
CA VAL A 175 -8.22 11.31 2.34
C VAL A 175 -7.31 10.99 1.16
N VAL A 176 -7.16 9.72 0.86
CA VAL A 176 -6.53 9.23 -0.38
C VAL A 176 -7.64 8.86 -1.35
N LYS A 177 -7.57 9.32 -2.57
CA LYS A 177 -8.60 9.07 -3.60
C LYS A 177 -8.00 8.66 -4.93
N ASP A 178 -8.80 7.92 -5.69
CA ASP A 178 -8.57 7.55 -7.08
C ASP A 178 -9.08 8.67 -8.01
N GLU A 179 -8.22 9.64 -8.32
CA GLU A 179 -8.60 10.86 -9.04
C GLU A 179 -9.21 10.55 -10.42
N ASP A 180 -8.60 9.64 -11.17
CA ASP A 180 -9.00 9.31 -12.53
C ASP A 180 -9.83 8.02 -12.64
N GLY A 181 -9.98 7.28 -11.54
CA GLY A 181 -10.75 6.03 -11.50
C GLY A 181 -10.00 4.83 -12.11
N LEU A 182 -8.68 4.89 -12.21
CA LEU A 182 -7.90 3.81 -12.83
C LEU A 182 -7.70 2.60 -11.89
N ILE A 183 -7.83 2.82 -10.59
CA ILE A 183 -7.70 1.79 -9.56
C ILE A 183 -9.04 1.12 -9.31
N THR A 184 -10.08 1.92 -9.03
CA THR A 184 -11.41 1.44 -8.62
C THR A 184 -12.39 1.29 -9.76
N GLY A 185 -12.09 1.87 -10.91
CA GLY A 185 -13.04 1.99 -12.03
C GLY A 185 -14.01 3.19 -11.92
N THR A 186 -13.94 3.94 -10.83
CA THR A 186 -14.83 5.10 -10.59
C THR A 186 -14.00 6.31 -10.21
N LYS A 187 -14.07 7.34 -11.04
CA LYS A 187 -13.35 8.59 -10.83
C LYS A 187 -13.73 9.27 -9.50
N GLY A 188 -12.73 9.69 -8.74
CA GLY A 188 -12.90 10.38 -7.47
C GLY A 188 -13.28 9.49 -6.29
N SER A 189 -13.23 8.16 -6.44
CA SER A 189 -13.48 7.20 -5.35
C SER A 189 -12.49 7.40 -4.21
N VAL A 190 -12.98 7.38 -2.98
CA VAL A 190 -12.15 7.39 -1.78
C VAL A 190 -11.54 6.00 -1.59
N LEU A 191 -10.22 5.94 -1.47
CA LEU A 191 -9.44 4.74 -1.20
C LEU A 191 -9.21 4.56 0.29
N GLU A 192 -8.74 5.61 0.97
CA GLU A 192 -8.40 5.59 2.39
C GLU A 192 -8.81 6.88 3.08
N VAL A 193 -9.14 6.78 4.37
CA VAL A 193 -9.49 7.90 5.23
C VAL A 193 -8.70 7.79 6.53
N TYR A 194 -8.05 8.89 6.90
CA TYR A 194 -7.31 9.02 8.13
C TYR A 194 -7.83 10.20 8.92
N GLU A 195 -8.29 9.95 10.14
CA GLU A 195 -8.82 10.99 11.02
C GLU A 195 -7.90 11.23 12.22
N PHE A 196 -7.84 12.46 12.69
CA PHE A 196 -7.13 12.86 13.91
C PHE A 196 -5.67 12.40 13.96
N LEU A 197 -4.97 12.46 12.84
CA LEU A 197 -3.52 12.27 12.80
C LEU A 197 -2.84 13.49 13.39
N SER A 198 -1.71 13.32 14.07
CA SER A 198 -0.93 14.43 14.62
C SER A 198 0.27 14.79 13.74
N GLN A 199 0.60 16.06 13.69
CA GLN A 199 1.83 16.57 13.09
C GLN A 199 3.04 16.40 14.02
N ALA A 200 2.83 16.18 15.32
CA ALA A 200 3.89 15.96 16.30
C ALA A 200 4.47 14.56 16.18
N SER A 201 5.80 14.47 16.00
CA SER A 201 6.50 13.19 15.81
C SER A 201 6.51 12.27 17.03
N ASP A 202 6.26 12.84 18.22
CA ASP A 202 6.21 12.15 19.49
C ASP A 202 4.77 11.88 19.97
N ALA A 203 3.75 12.27 19.18
CA ALA A 203 2.35 12.08 19.54
C ALA A 203 1.97 10.60 19.61
N LYS A 204 1.24 10.26 20.69
CA LYS A 204 0.77 8.90 20.95
C LYS A 204 -0.65 8.90 21.46
N ASP A 205 -1.37 7.84 21.15
CA ASP A 205 -2.67 7.57 21.76
C ASP A 205 -2.53 7.04 23.21
N SER A 206 -3.64 6.86 23.89
CA SER A 206 -3.68 6.33 25.25
C SER A 206 -3.14 4.90 25.40
N ALA A 207 -3.04 4.16 24.31
CA ALA A 207 -2.47 2.80 24.24
C ALA A 207 -0.96 2.82 23.92
N GLY A 208 -0.39 3.98 23.58
CA GLY A 208 1.02 4.16 23.26
C GLY A 208 1.35 4.01 21.76
N ASN A 209 0.36 3.87 20.88
CA ASN A 209 0.59 3.82 19.44
C ASN A 209 0.90 5.22 18.90
N SER A 210 1.72 5.30 17.86
CA SER A 210 2.00 6.57 17.17
C SER A 210 0.72 7.17 16.57
N LEU A 211 0.52 8.47 16.80
CA LEU A 211 -0.46 9.30 16.10
C LEU A 211 0.21 10.15 15.01
N PHE A 212 1.53 10.12 14.92
CA PHE A 212 2.27 10.87 13.92
C PHE A 212 1.88 10.44 12.50
N PHE A 213 1.39 11.39 11.71
CA PHE A 213 0.80 11.08 10.40
C PHE A 213 1.72 10.28 9.49
N LYS A 214 3.02 10.58 9.48
CA LYS A 214 4.00 9.86 8.67
C LYS A 214 4.11 8.39 9.08
N ASP A 215 4.19 8.11 10.36
CA ASP A 215 4.31 6.73 10.85
C ASP A 215 3.03 5.94 10.59
N VAL A 216 1.89 6.56 10.89
CA VAL A 216 0.58 5.90 10.71
C VAL A 216 0.33 5.56 9.25
N ILE A 217 0.56 6.52 8.35
CA ILE A 217 0.35 6.31 6.91
C ILE A 217 1.32 5.27 6.37
N ASN A 218 2.61 5.37 6.69
CA ASN A 218 3.62 4.43 6.20
C ASN A 218 3.38 2.99 6.65
N GLN A 219 2.76 2.81 7.83
CA GLN A 219 2.43 1.48 8.37
C GLN A 219 1.10 0.92 7.82
N ARG A 220 0.12 1.78 7.51
CA ARG A 220 -1.25 1.35 7.24
C ARG A 220 -1.69 1.50 5.79
N SER A 221 -1.13 2.48 5.07
CA SER A 221 -1.59 2.76 3.72
C SER A 221 -1.19 1.65 2.74
N GLU A 222 -2.13 1.24 1.91
CA GLU A 222 -1.90 0.32 0.80
C GLU A 222 -1.57 1.06 -0.51
N TYR A 223 -1.73 2.39 -0.52
CA TYR A 223 -1.62 3.20 -1.74
C TYR A 223 -0.49 4.21 -1.73
N ILE A 224 -0.09 4.74 -0.57
CA ILE A 224 0.90 5.82 -0.48
C ILE A 224 1.96 5.58 0.60
N TYR A 225 3.09 6.27 0.40
CA TYR A 225 4.09 6.54 1.42
C TYR A 225 4.20 8.03 1.66
N VAL A 226 4.49 8.40 2.90
CA VAL A 226 4.95 9.74 3.27
C VAL A 226 6.49 9.72 3.30
N GLY A 227 7.09 10.45 2.40
CA GLY A 227 8.53 10.54 2.26
C GLY A 227 9.16 11.57 3.18
N GLU A 228 9.95 12.48 2.61
CA GLU A 228 10.52 13.60 3.33
C GLU A 228 9.44 14.67 3.57
N ILE A 229 9.46 15.26 4.77
CA ILE A 229 8.58 16.37 5.10
C ILE A 229 9.41 17.61 4.96
N ASP A 230 9.32 18.26 3.80
CA ASP A 230 9.93 19.55 3.57
C ASP A 230 8.90 20.53 2.99
N ASN A 231 9.11 21.84 3.24
CA ASN A 231 8.23 22.88 2.73
C ASN A 231 8.54 23.28 1.27
N SER A 232 9.55 22.69 0.64
CA SER A 232 9.98 23.06 -0.72
C SER A 232 8.97 22.71 -1.78
N VAL A 233 8.00 21.82 -1.47
CA VAL A 233 7.00 21.31 -2.40
C VAL A 233 5.57 21.75 -2.05
N GLY A 234 5.42 22.80 -1.25
CA GLY A 234 4.15 23.51 -1.07
C GLY A 234 3.14 22.85 -0.14
N THR A 235 3.56 21.89 0.69
CA THR A 235 2.73 21.25 1.71
C THR A 235 3.26 21.53 3.10
N ALA A 236 2.92 22.68 3.67
CA ALA A 236 3.26 23.04 5.04
C ALA A 236 2.51 22.16 6.04
N LEU A 237 3.07 20.99 6.33
CA LEU A 237 2.55 20.08 7.36
C LEU A 237 3.32 20.14 8.67
N GLN A 238 4.26 21.09 8.81
CA GLN A 238 5.06 21.28 10.01
C GLN A 238 5.44 22.74 10.21
N SER A 239 5.84 23.10 11.42
CA SER A 239 6.36 24.44 11.72
C SER A 239 7.54 24.82 10.85
N ALA A 240 7.70 26.10 10.58
CA ALA A 240 8.72 26.69 9.73
C ALA A 240 10.11 26.06 9.95
N GLY A 241 10.66 25.45 8.90
CA GLY A 241 12.04 24.96 8.90
C GLY A 241 12.25 23.53 8.43
N ASP A 242 11.31 22.91 7.73
CA ASP A 242 11.49 21.64 7.00
C ASP A 242 11.96 20.43 7.84
N THR A 243 11.78 20.48 9.17
CA THR A 243 12.21 19.41 10.06
C THR A 243 11.02 18.84 10.83
N VAL A 244 11.03 17.53 10.98
CA VAL A 244 10.09 16.81 11.84
C VAL A 244 10.18 17.37 13.26
N GLN A 245 9.07 17.86 13.81
CA GLN A 245 9.02 18.50 15.11
C GLN A 245 8.33 17.58 16.14
N THR A 246 8.82 17.65 17.37
CA THR A 246 8.10 17.11 18.54
C THR A 246 7.13 18.15 19.09
N GLN A 247 6.12 17.73 19.87
CA GLN A 247 5.17 18.65 20.49
C GLN A 247 5.86 19.72 21.33
N SER A 248 6.86 19.36 22.11
CA SER A 248 7.59 20.27 23.00
C SER A 248 8.53 21.24 22.27
N ALA A 249 8.88 20.97 21.01
CA ALA A 249 9.75 21.84 20.23
C ALA A 249 8.99 22.95 19.48
N VAL A 250 7.66 22.86 19.42
CA VAL A 250 6.80 23.81 18.71
C VAL A 250 6.33 24.88 19.67
N THR A 251 6.51 26.15 19.30
CA THR A 251 6.02 27.32 20.05
C THR A 251 4.92 28.01 19.26
N GLY A 252 3.73 28.11 19.84
CA GLY A 252 2.58 28.75 19.19
C GLY A 252 1.77 27.85 18.25
N GLY A 253 1.95 26.54 18.41
CA GLY A 253 1.25 25.49 17.66
C GLY A 253 1.85 25.17 16.32
N PHE A 254 1.40 24.04 15.76
CA PHE A 254 1.83 23.60 14.44
C PHE A 254 1.30 24.55 13.36
N GLU A 255 2.12 24.73 12.34
CA GLU A 255 1.66 25.44 11.13
C GLU A 255 0.68 24.58 10.37
N GLY A 256 -0.21 25.24 9.67
CA GLY A 256 -1.20 24.58 8.86
C GLY A 256 -1.76 25.53 7.83
N LEU A 257 -2.29 24.95 6.77
CA LEU A 257 -2.91 25.73 5.70
C LEU A 257 -4.37 26.02 6.05
N THR A 258 -4.84 27.22 5.73
CA THR A 258 -6.19 27.68 6.06
C THR A 258 -7.26 27.15 5.11
N THR A 259 -6.85 26.38 4.09
CA THR A 259 -7.72 25.78 3.08
C THR A 259 -7.44 24.30 2.94
N VAL A 260 -8.40 23.56 2.38
CA VAL A 260 -8.18 22.17 1.94
C VAL A 260 -7.01 22.12 0.97
N GLN A 261 -6.13 21.16 1.18
CA GLN A 261 -5.00 20.92 0.29
C GLN A 261 -5.29 19.71 -0.56
N THR A 262 -4.87 19.77 -1.82
CA THR A 262 -4.95 18.65 -2.76
C THR A 262 -3.58 18.48 -3.40
N VAL A 263 -3.05 17.27 -3.31
CA VAL A 263 -1.77 16.88 -3.91
C VAL A 263 -2.03 15.72 -4.85
N SER A 264 -1.88 15.94 -6.14
CA SER A 264 -1.94 14.87 -7.14
C SER A 264 -0.54 14.27 -7.34
N LEU A 265 -0.46 12.95 -7.38
CA LEU A 265 0.77 12.26 -7.71
C LEU A 265 0.96 12.22 -9.23
N GLY A 266 2.19 12.11 -9.67
CA GLY A 266 2.53 12.05 -11.08
C GLY A 266 3.92 11.48 -11.32
N ASN A 267 4.33 11.42 -12.59
CA ASN A 267 5.65 10.92 -13.01
C ASN A 267 5.90 9.43 -12.74
N GLY A 268 4.84 8.64 -12.49
CA GLY A 268 4.88 7.20 -12.39
C GLY A 268 5.19 6.55 -13.75
N SER A 269 5.85 5.41 -13.74
CA SER A 269 6.20 4.70 -14.96
C SER A 269 6.22 3.19 -14.75
N ASN A 270 5.62 2.46 -15.69
CA ASN A 270 5.71 0.99 -15.72
C ASN A 270 7.07 0.49 -16.22
N GLY A 271 7.95 1.38 -16.69
CA GLY A 271 9.23 1.03 -17.29
C GLY A 271 9.11 0.54 -18.74
N THR A 272 10.20 -0.01 -19.26
CA THR A 272 10.24 -0.53 -20.63
C THR A 272 9.50 -1.85 -20.75
N ASN A 273 8.74 -2.03 -21.83
CA ASN A 273 8.06 -3.28 -22.16
C ASN A 273 8.36 -3.64 -23.64
N PRO A 274 8.71 -4.90 -23.96
CA PRO A 274 8.79 -6.07 -23.08
C PRO A 274 9.98 -6.02 -22.12
N MET A 275 9.89 -6.81 -21.03
CA MET A 275 11.03 -7.10 -20.15
C MET A 275 12.17 -7.74 -20.95
N THR A 276 13.39 -7.39 -20.60
CA THR A 276 14.58 -8.09 -21.13
C THR A 276 14.70 -9.48 -20.49
N ASP A 277 15.41 -10.39 -21.17
CA ASP A 277 15.66 -11.74 -20.64
C ASP A 277 16.36 -11.71 -19.27
N SER A 278 17.25 -10.75 -19.04
CA SER A 278 17.96 -10.57 -17.77
C SER A 278 17.02 -10.10 -16.63
N GLU A 279 16.11 -9.16 -16.93
CA GLU A 279 15.10 -8.69 -15.95
C GLU A 279 14.14 -9.82 -15.60
N LEU A 280 13.70 -10.59 -16.58
CA LEU A 280 12.83 -11.74 -16.37
C LEU A 280 13.54 -12.84 -15.56
N GLN A 281 14.81 -13.13 -15.86
CA GLN A 281 15.59 -14.10 -15.07
C GLN A 281 15.73 -13.65 -13.61
N THR A 282 16.00 -12.37 -13.38
CA THR A 282 16.06 -11.81 -12.00
C THR A 282 14.74 -11.97 -11.28
N ALA A 283 13.62 -11.70 -11.95
CA ALA A 283 12.29 -11.88 -11.35
C ALA A 283 11.99 -13.35 -11.00
N TYR A 284 12.41 -14.30 -11.83
CA TYR A 284 12.28 -15.74 -11.52
C TYR A 284 13.21 -16.20 -10.38
N ASN A 285 14.39 -15.60 -10.26
CA ASN A 285 15.30 -15.92 -9.15
C ASN A 285 14.66 -15.58 -7.78
N ASN A 286 13.83 -14.52 -7.70
CA ASN A 286 13.10 -14.19 -6.47
C ASN A 286 12.12 -15.29 -6.04
N LEU A 287 11.62 -16.10 -6.98
CA LEU A 287 10.77 -17.26 -6.65
C LEU A 287 11.55 -18.42 -6.04
N SER A 288 12.84 -18.56 -6.37
CA SER A 288 13.69 -19.62 -5.81
C SER A 288 14.04 -19.40 -4.33
N ASP A 289 14.03 -18.14 -3.90
CA ASP A 289 14.39 -17.74 -2.53
C ASP A 289 13.15 -17.62 -1.62
N ALA A 290 11.97 -17.87 -2.16
CA ALA A 290 10.69 -17.72 -1.46
C ALA A 290 10.16 -19.05 -0.88
N ASP A 291 10.94 -19.71 -0.04
CA ASP A 291 10.52 -20.91 0.70
C ASP A 291 9.76 -20.60 1.99
#